data_cf037e06dc1150a62b6fc72ac7e618a9
#
_entry.id   cf037e06dc1150a62b6fc72ac7e618a9
#
_cell.length_a   1.000
_cell.length_b   1.000
_cell.length_c   1.000
_cell.angle_alpha   90.00
_cell.angle_beta   90.00
_cell.angle_gamma   90.00
#
_symmetry.space_group_name_H-M   'P 1'
#
loop_
_entity.id
_entity.type
_entity.pdbx_description
1 polymer ?
#
loop_
_entity_poly.entity_id
_entity_poly.type
_entity_poly.pdbx_seq_one_letter_code
_entity_poly.pdbx_strand_id
1 'polypeptide(L)'
;MLVKVYGSAVFGIEATTITVEVNIDKGIGYHLVGLPDKAVIESSFRISAALKNNNYSLPGKKIIINMAPADIRKEGAAYDLTLAVGILAASHQIISNEIDKYIIMGELSLDGSLQPIKGALPIAIKAREEGFKYFILPTQNAKEAAIVNDIEVLGVDNILQVINHFSGEQKIEPTIVDTRTEFYKNVDFPEHDFSDVKGQESIKRCMEIAAAGGHNIILIGPPGSGKTMLAKRLPSILPPMTMHEALETTKIHSVVGKVKNNGLMYQRPFRSPHHTISNVSQ
;
A
#
# COMPACT_ATOMS: atom_id res chain seq x y z
N MET A 1 -24.69 9.93 17.84
CA MET A 1 -24.36 8.48 17.87
C MET A 1 -22.86 8.33 17.66
N LEU A 2 -22.20 7.47 18.43
CA LEU A 2 -20.78 7.16 18.28
C LEU A 2 -20.59 5.91 17.44
N VAL A 3 -19.79 6.00 16.38
CA VAL A 3 -19.40 4.89 15.50
C VAL A 3 -17.89 4.78 15.47
N LYS A 4 -17.38 3.55 15.44
CA LYS A 4 -15.95 3.27 15.26
C LYS A 4 -15.74 2.61 13.91
N VAL A 5 -14.78 3.14 13.17
CA VAL A 5 -14.25 2.56 11.93
C VAL A 5 -12.73 2.53 12.01
N TYR A 6 -12.08 1.71 11.20
CA TYR A 6 -10.66 1.48 11.33
C TYR A 6 -9.94 1.78 10.01
N GLY A 7 -8.87 2.54 10.13
CA GLY A 7 -7.88 2.78 9.09
C GLY A 7 -6.51 2.33 9.57
N SER A 8 -5.46 2.74 8.89
CA SER A 8 -4.09 2.40 9.26
C SER A 8 -3.11 3.53 8.93
N ALA A 9 -2.13 3.73 9.77
CA ALA A 9 -0.96 4.56 9.51
C ALA A 9 0.23 3.67 9.16
N VAL A 10 1.05 4.10 8.20
CA VAL A 10 2.31 3.42 7.86
C VAL A 10 3.47 4.28 8.33
N PHE A 11 4.35 3.69 9.13
CA PHE A 11 5.56 4.33 9.62
C PHE A 11 6.78 3.42 9.34
N GLY A 12 7.75 3.94 8.59
CA GLY A 12 8.82 3.09 8.04
C GLY A 12 8.23 2.02 7.12
N ILE A 13 8.38 0.76 7.47
CA ILE A 13 7.85 -0.40 6.74
C ILE A 13 6.73 -1.14 7.48
N GLU A 14 6.31 -0.59 8.62
CA GLU A 14 5.28 -1.19 9.47
C GLU A 14 4.00 -0.37 9.45
N ALA A 15 2.89 -1.04 9.71
CA ALA A 15 1.59 -0.42 9.81
C ALA A 15 1.06 -0.48 11.24
N THR A 16 0.29 0.54 11.62
CA THR A 16 -0.39 0.62 12.91
C THR A 16 -1.84 0.97 12.68
N THR A 17 -2.75 0.22 13.28
CA THR A 17 -4.18 0.47 13.17
C THR A 17 -4.59 1.77 13.83
N ILE A 18 -5.38 2.56 13.12
CA ILE A 18 -5.96 3.81 13.57
C ILE A 18 -7.45 3.61 13.79
N THR A 19 -7.87 3.76 15.03
CA THR A 19 -9.30 3.79 15.37
C THR A 19 -9.85 5.19 15.10
N VAL A 20 -10.85 5.27 14.22
CA VAL A 20 -11.54 6.50 13.89
C VAL A 20 -12.92 6.48 14.54
N GLU A 21 -13.10 7.32 15.56
CA GLU A 21 -14.35 7.46 16.32
C GLU A 21 -15.09 8.68 15.78
N VAL A 22 -16.28 8.46 15.23
CA VAL A 22 -17.12 9.53 14.67
C VAL A 22 -18.34 9.72 15.54
N ASN A 23 -18.50 10.92 16.09
CA ASN A 23 -19.68 11.33 16.86
C ASN A 23 -20.41 12.49 16.17
N ILE A 24 -21.73 12.33 16.01
CA ILE A 24 -22.61 13.37 15.48
C ILE A 24 -23.51 13.86 16.58
N ASP A 25 -23.49 15.17 16.83
CA ASP A 25 -24.22 15.85 17.92
C ASP A 25 -24.99 17.08 17.43
N LYS A 26 -25.75 17.71 18.32
CA LYS A 26 -26.44 19.00 18.03
C LYS A 26 -25.45 20.12 17.81
N GLY A 27 -25.76 21.02 16.89
CA GLY A 27 -24.93 22.16 16.51
C GLY A 27 -24.36 22.02 15.10
N ILE A 28 -23.49 22.95 14.73
CA ILE A 28 -22.84 22.98 13.41
C ILE A 28 -21.32 22.97 13.61
N GLY A 29 -20.60 22.22 12.81
CA GLY A 29 -19.13 22.20 12.83
C GLY A 29 -18.54 20.87 12.44
N TYR A 30 -17.29 20.90 12.00
CA TYR A 30 -16.47 19.72 11.70
C TYR A 30 -15.16 19.83 12.48
N HIS A 31 -14.95 18.89 13.37
CA HIS A 31 -13.78 18.88 14.27
C HIS A 31 -13.06 17.56 14.15
N LEU A 32 -11.77 17.62 13.86
CA LEU A 32 -10.90 16.47 13.73
C LEU A 32 -9.78 16.58 14.75
N VAL A 33 -9.60 15.56 15.58
CA VAL A 33 -8.57 15.48 16.63
C VAL A 33 -7.76 14.20 16.51
N GLY A 34 -6.55 14.13 17.09
CA GLY A 34 -5.66 12.98 17.05
C GLY A 34 -4.47 13.15 16.11
N LEU A 35 -3.87 14.36 16.08
CA LEU A 35 -2.69 14.72 15.28
C LEU A 35 -2.86 14.51 13.75
N PRO A 36 -3.95 15.00 13.14
CA PRO A 36 -4.08 14.99 11.69
C PRO A 36 -3.13 16.00 11.06
N ASP A 37 -2.55 15.68 9.90
CA ASP A 37 -1.84 16.66 9.08
C ASP A 37 -2.80 17.54 8.28
N LYS A 38 -2.27 18.46 7.48
CA LYS A 38 -3.09 19.36 6.65
C LYS A 38 -3.95 18.59 5.64
N ALA A 39 -3.40 17.54 5.03
CA ALA A 39 -4.11 16.75 4.03
C ALA A 39 -5.31 16.00 4.62
N VAL A 40 -5.17 15.49 5.86
CA VAL A 40 -6.27 14.87 6.61
C VAL A 40 -7.31 15.91 7.02
N ILE A 41 -6.90 17.14 7.39
CA ILE A 41 -7.85 18.23 7.73
C ILE A 41 -8.65 18.65 6.48
N GLU A 42 -8.00 18.72 5.31
CA GLU A 42 -8.63 19.06 4.02
C GLU A 42 -9.58 17.96 3.50
N SER A 43 -9.54 16.76 4.08
CA SER A 43 -10.45 15.66 3.72
C SER A 43 -11.92 16.04 3.77
N SER A 44 -12.31 16.94 4.69
CA SER A 44 -13.69 17.40 4.83
C SER A 44 -14.25 18.00 3.53
N PHE A 45 -13.43 18.71 2.76
CA PHE A 45 -13.83 19.28 1.47
C PHE A 45 -13.96 18.20 0.40
N ARG A 46 -13.00 17.24 0.32
CA ARG A 46 -13.06 16.15 -0.63
C ARG A 46 -14.24 15.23 -0.35
N ILE A 47 -14.43 14.84 0.91
CA ILE A 47 -15.57 14.02 1.35
C ILE A 47 -16.90 14.70 1.03
N SER A 48 -17.03 16.01 1.35
CA SER A 48 -18.26 16.75 1.07
C SER A 48 -18.61 16.77 -0.41
N ALA A 49 -17.63 17.02 -1.27
CA ALA A 49 -17.82 17.05 -2.72
C ALA A 49 -18.15 15.62 -3.26
N ALA A 50 -17.38 14.62 -2.86
CA ALA A 50 -17.58 13.24 -3.28
C ALA A 50 -18.96 12.71 -2.89
N LEU A 51 -19.40 12.95 -1.65
CA LEU A 51 -20.74 12.56 -1.20
C LEU A 51 -21.83 13.26 -1.97
N LYS A 52 -21.72 14.60 -2.16
CA LYS A 52 -22.72 15.38 -2.89
C LYS A 52 -22.86 14.92 -4.35
N ASN A 53 -21.76 14.62 -5.02
CA ASN A 53 -21.77 14.15 -6.41
C ASN A 53 -22.37 12.73 -6.55
N ASN A 54 -22.48 12.00 -5.45
CA ASN A 54 -23.05 10.66 -5.38
C ASN A 54 -24.43 10.62 -4.65
N ASN A 55 -25.14 11.75 -4.56
CA ASN A 55 -26.45 11.89 -3.93
C ASN A 55 -26.49 11.62 -2.41
N TYR A 56 -25.34 11.72 -1.74
CA TYR A 56 -25.22 11.69 -0.29
C TYR A 56 -24.81 13.07 0.23
N SER A 57 -24.84 13.28 1.54
CA SER A 57 -24.45 14.58 2.10
C SER A 57 -23.83 14.46 3.48
N LEU A 58 -22.94 15.40 3.80
CA LEU A 58 -22.56 15.61 5.18
C LEU A 58 -23.79 16.06 5.99
N PRO A 59 -24.03 15.48 7.18
CA PRO A 59 -25.13 15.93 8.03
C PRO A 59 -24.91 17.38 8.46
N GLY A 60 -25.96 18.19 8.41
CA GLY A 60 -25.96 19.60 8.90
C GLY A 60 -25.88 19.68 10.43
N LYS A 61 -25.02 18.89 11.05
CA LYS A 61 -24.85 18.78 12.50
C LYS A 61 -23.38 18.92 12.88
N LYS A 62 -23.08 18.99 14.17
CA LYS A 62 -21.71 18.97 14.66
C LYS A 62 -21.10 17.58 14.53
N ILE A 63 -20.06 17.45 13.73
CA ILE A 63 -19.30 16.23 13.51
C ILE A 63 -17.99 16.35 14.30
N ILE A 64 -17.74 15.40 15.19
CA ILE A 64 -16.49 15.29 15.94
C ILE A 64 -15.86 13.94 15.60
N ILE A 65 -14.64 13.99 15.12
CA ILE A 65 -13.88 12.79 14.73
C ILE A 65 -12.60 12.75 15.57
N ASN A 66 -12.38 11.63 16.24
CA ASN A 66 -11.16 11.34 16.96
C ASN A 66 -10.39 10.21 16.27
N MET A 67 -9.12 10.43 15.97
CA MET A 67 -8.23 9.44 15.35
C MET A 67 -7.19 8.95 16.38
N ALA A 68 -7.44 7.80 16.98
CA ALA A 68 -6.59 7.22 18.01
C ALA A 68 -5.61 6.17 17.43
N PRO A 69 -4.41 6.01 17.99
CA PRO A 69 -3.84 6.74 19.14
C PRO A 69 -3.36 8.15 18.76
N ALA A 70 -3.34 9.07 19.73
CA ALA A 70 -3.03 10.49 19.48
C ALA A 70 -1.53 10.80 19.38
N ASP A 71 -0.66 9.87 19.71
CA ASP A 71 0.81 9.96 19.62
C ASP A 71 1.35 9.66 18.21
N ILE A 72 0.52 9.03 17.36
CA ILE A 72 0.87 8.74 15.96
C ILE A 72 0.30 9.83 15.07
N ARG A 73 1.16 10.46 14.26
CA ARG A 73 0.75 11.43 13.26
C ARG A 73 0.06 10.74 12.08
N LYS A 74 -1.10 11.26 11.67
CA LYS A 74 -1.86 10.77 10.51
C LYS A 74 -1.57 11.68 9.34
N GLU A 75 -0.97 11.13 8.29
CA GLU A 75 -0.49 11.87 7.13
C GLU A 75 -1.16 11.41 5.84
N GLY A 76 -1.40 12.37 4.94
CA GLY A 76 -1.91 12.11 3.61
C GLY A 76 -3.43 11.92 3.53
N ALA A 77 -3.91 11.77 2.29
CA ALA A 77 -5.34 11.72 1.97
C ALA A 77 -5.96 10.30 2.06
N ALA A 78 -5.16 9.27 2.38
CA ALA A 78 -5.61 7.88 2.37
C ALA A 78 -6.73 7.56 3.38
N TYR A 79 -7.01 8.46 4.32
CA TYR A 79 -8.09 8.31 5.31
C TYR A 79 -9.45 8.80 4.82
N ASP A 80 -9.53 9.44 3.65
CA ASP A 80 -10.77 10.05 3.17
C ASP A 80 -11.93 9.05 3.16
N LEU A 81 -11.70 7.85 2.65
CA LEU A 81 -12.72 6.81 2.60
C LEU A 81 -13.13 6.34 4.00
N THR A 82 -12.16 6.15 4.90
CA THR A 82 -12.41 5.77 6.31
C THR A 82 -13.31 6.78 6.99
N LEU A 83 -12.97 8.07 6.86
CA LEU A 83 -13.71 9.19 7.43
C LEU A 83 -15.12 9.30 6.84
N ALA A 84 -15.25 9.17 5.51
CA ALA A 84 -16.52 9.22 4.80
C ALA A 84 -17.48 8.11 5.28
N VAL A 85 -16.98 6.86 5.34
CA VAL A 85 -17.76 5.70 5.81
C VAL A 85 -18.17 5.88 7.28
N GLY A 86 -17.27 6.36 8.13
CA GLY A 86 -17.58 6.66 9.53
C GLY A 86 -18.67 7.71 9.68
N ILE A 87 -18.66 8.78 8.88
CA ILE A 87 -19.68 9.82 8.89
C ILE A 87 -21.03 9.30 8.38
N LEU A 88 -21.03 8.54 7.29
CA LEU A 88 -22.24 7.93 6.73
C LEU A 88 -22.90 6.97 7.73
N ALA A 89 -22.11 6.14 8.42
CA ALA A 89 -22.59 5.24 9.44
C ALA A 89 -23.12 6.00 10.67
N ALA A 90 -22.41 7.02 11.17
CA ALA A 90 -22.83 7.81 12.31
C ALA A 90 -24.07 8.68 12.02
N SER A 91 -24.34 9.02 10.75
CA SER A 91 -25.53 9.72 10.28
C SER A 91 -26.70 8.81 9.87
N HIS A 92 -26.54 7.49 10.00
CA HIS A 92 -27.53 6.49 9.57
C HIS A 92 -27.83 6.48 8.06
N GLN A 93 -26.93 7.00 7.23
CA GLN A 93 -27.04 6.91 5.77
C GLN A 93 -26.60 5.52 5.26
N ILE A 94 -25.77 4.83 6.02
CA ILE A 94 -25.48 3.40 5.84
C ILE A 94 -25.69 2.69 7.18
N ILE A 95 -26.12 1.43 7.12
CA ILE A 95 -26.35 0.60 8.31
C ILE A 95 -25.59 -0.71 8.13
N SER A 96 -24.60 -0.96 8.97
CA SER A 96 -23.86 -2.21 8.98
C SER A 96 -23.53 -2.61 10.40
N ASN A 97 -23.85 -3.86 10.75
CA ASN A 97 -23.54 -4.45 12.05
C ASN A 97 -22.11 -5.04 12.11
N GLU A 98 -21.38 -5.00 11.01
CA GLU A 98 -20.06 -5.63 10.88
C GLU A 98 -18.96 -4.66 10.47
N ILE A 99 -19.23 -3.35 10.50
CA ILE A 99 -18.28 -2.32 10.07
C ILE A 99 -16.96 -2.34 10.86
N ASP A 100 -17.01 -2.86 12.07
CA ASP A 100 -15.88 -3.05 12.98
C ASP A 100 -14.91 -4.17 12.54
N LYS A 101 -15.33 -5.02 11.59
CA LYS A 101 -14.48 -6.09 11.02
C LYS A 101 -13.63 -5.64 9.83
N TYR A 102 -13.79 -4.38 9.42
CA TYR A 102 -13.15 -3.83 8.22
C TYR A 102 -12.01 -2.87 8.56
N ILE A 103 -10.88 -3.01 7.87
CA ILE A 103 -9.94 -1.90 7.66
C ILE A 103 -10.37 -1.22 6.36
N ILE A 104 -10.44 0.11 6.36
CA ILE A 104 -10.93 0.89 5.23
C ILE A 104 -9.91 1.99 4.93
N MET A 105 -9.38 2.02 3.72
CA MET A 105 -8.40 3.02 3.29
C MET A 105 -8.65 3.42 1.84
N GLY A 106 -8.47 4.71 1.54
CA GLY A 106 -8.59 5.23 0.17
C GLY A 106 -8.63 6.75 0.15
N GLU A 107 -7.98 7.34 -0.83
CA GLU A 107 -8.09 8.78 -1.10
C GLU A 107 -9.26 9.02 -2.05
N LEU A 108 -10.10 10.01 -1.75
CA LEU A 108 -11.28 10.38 -2.54
C LEU A 108 -10.96 11.52 -3.50
N SER A 109 -11.29 11.32 -4.77
CA SER A 109 -11.49 12.40 -5.72
C SER A 109 -12.84 13.07 -5.51
N LEU A 110 -13.03 14.28 -6.04
CA LEU A 110 -14.26 15.06 -5.84
C LEU A 110 -15.52 14.41 -6.45
N ASP A 111 -15.35 13.54 -7.45
CA ASP A 111 -16.41 12.76 -8.08
C ASP A 111 -16.76 11.48 -7.31
N GLY A 112 -15.98 11.14 -6.27
CA GLY A 112 -16.13 9.93 -5.48
C GLY A 112 -15.30 8.75 -5.95
N SER A 113 -14.50 8.90 -7.02
CA SER A 113 -13.53 7.89 -7.43
C SER A 113 -12.37 7.79 -6.42
N LEU A 114 -11.75 6.60 -6.36
CA LEU A 114 -10.68 6.31 -5.42
C LEU A 114 -9.31 6.34 -6.11
N GLN A 115 -8.37 7.01 -5.47
CA GLN A 115 -6.98 7.06 -5.87
C GLN A 115 -6.14 6.05 -5.09
N PRO A 116 -5.06 5.51 -5.68
CA PRO A 116 -4.22 4.51 -5.04
C PRO A 116 -3.54 5.05 -3.78
N ILE A 117 -3.35 4.15 -2.83
CA ILE A 117 -2.67 4.42 -1.56
C ILE A 117 -1.28 3.79 -1.54
N LYS A 118 -0.44 4.23 -0.60
CA LYS A 118 0.86 3.64 -0.32
C LYS A 118 0.77 2.69 0.86
N GLY A 119 1.58 1.64 0.86
CA GLY A 119 1.68 0.73 1.99
C GLY A 119 0.51 -0.24 2.13
N ALA A 120 -0.16 -0.63 1.05
CA ALA A 120 -1.28 -1.56 1.10
C ALA A 120 -0.87 -2.93 1.67
N LEU A 121 0.32 -3.43 1.33
CA LEU A 121 0.82 -4.71 1.86
C LEU A 121 1.07 -4.69 3.38
N PRO A 122 1.85 -3.76 3.96
CA PRO A 122 2.02 -3.71 5.42
C PRO A 122 0.70 -3.48 6.16
N ILE A 123 -0.23 -2.71 5.59
CA ILE A 123 -1.58 -2.53 6.17
C ILE A 123 -2.34 -3.87 6.21
N ALA A 124 -2.33 -4.64 5.12
CA ALA A 124 -2.98 -5.95 5.05
C ALA A 124 -2.37 -6.95 6.05
N ILE A 125 -1.03 -6.97 6.18
CA ILE A 125 -0.33 -7.81 7.16
C ILE A 125 -0.80 -7.46 8.57
N LYS A 126 -0.81 -6.18 8.92
CA LYS A 126 -1.22 -5.71 10.25
C LYS A 126 -2.69 -6.00 10.53
N ALA A 127 -3.57 -5.77 9.56
CA ALA A 127 -4.99 -6.04 9.66
C ALA A 127 -5.27 -7.53 9.96
N ARG A 128 -4.57 -8.44 9.27
CA ARG A 128 -4.65 -9.87 9.54
C ARG A 128 -4.18 -10.23 10.96
N GLU A 129 -3.03 -9.68 11.40
CA GLU A 129 -2.49 -9.92 12.74
C GLU A 129 -3.46 -9.50 13.85
N GLU A 130 -4.23 -8.44 13.64
CA GLU A 130 -5.22 -7.94 14.59
C GLU A 130 -6.60 -8.59 14.44
N GLY A 131 -6.75 -9.53 13.48
CA GLY A 131 -7.96 -10.33 13.32
C GLY A 131 -9.09 -9.65 12.56
N PHE A 132 -8.80 -8.58 11.79
CA PHE A 132 -9.75 -8.02 10.83
C PHE A 132 -10.05 -9.02 9.74
N LYS A 133 -11.32 -9.07 9.30
CA LYS A 133 -11.75 -10.01 8.26
C LYS A 133 -11.62 -9.43 6.87
N TYR A 134 -11.81 -8.12 6.73
CA TYR A 134 -11.95 -7.45 5.44
C TYR A 134 -11.04 -6.23 5.36
N PHE A 135 -10.49 -6.00 4.16
CA PHE A 135 -9.77 -4.78 3.85
C PHE A 135 -10.34 -4.14 2.59
N ILE A 136 -11.01 -2.99 2.73
CA ILE A 136 -11.51 -2.17 1.62
C ILE A 136 -10.45 -1.16 1.24
N LEU A 137 -10.06 -1.15 -0.05
CA LEU A 137 -9.05 -0.25 -0.59
C LEU A 137 -9.26 -0.06 -2.11
N PRO A 138 -8.54 0.91 -2.74
CA PRO A 138 -8.63 1.10 -4.19
C PRO A 138 -8.25 -0.16 -4.98
N THR A 139 -8.98 -0.48 -6.04
CA THR A 139 -8.76 -1.65 -6.91
C THR A 139 -7.31 -1.75 -7.40
N GLN A 140 -6.65 -0.63 -7.63
CA GLN A 140 -5.26 -0.56 -8.06
C GLN A 140 -4.28 -1.17 -7.04
N ASN A 141 -4.63 -1.16 -5.74
CA ASN A 141 -3.86 -1.75 -4.66
C ASN A 141 -4.32 -3.16 -4.26
N ALA A 142 -5.47 -3.61 -4.78
CA ALA A 142 -6.11 -4.84 -4.30
C ALA A 142 -5.24 -6.08 -4.47
N LYS A 143 -4.55 -6.23 -5.62
CA LYS A 143 -3.64 -7.34 -5.86
C LYS A 143 -2.45 -7.38 -4.91
N GLU A 144 -1.92 -6.20 -4.55
CA GLU A 144 -0.83 -6.07 -3.60
C GLU A 144 -1.24 -6.52 -2.19
N ALA A 145 -2.40 -6.08 -1.73
CA ALA A 145 -2.93 -6.45 -0.42
C ALA A 145 -3.37 -7.94 -0.37
N ALA A 146 -3.91 -8.47 -1.48
CA ALA A 146 -4.39 -9.84 -1.58
C ALA A 146 -3.27 -10.92 -1.58
N ILE A 147 -2.00 -10.51 -1.56
CA ILE A 147 -0.86 -11.40 -1.28
C ILE A 147 -0.98 -11.99 0.13
N VAL A 148 -1.62 -11.26 1.05
CA VAL A 148 -1.81 -11.67 2.44
C VAL A 148 -3.00 -12.62 2.54
N ASN A 149 -2.76 -13.85 2.99
CA ASN A 149 -3.80 -14.82 3.26
C ASN A 149 -4.60 -14.47 4.53
N ASP A 150 -5.76 -15.08 4.71
CA ASP A 150 -6.62 -14.95 5.89
C ASP A 150 -7.20 -13.53 6.12
N ILE A 151 -7.23 -12.71 5.08
CA ILE A 151 -7.98 -11.46 5.02
C ILE A 151 -8.61 -11.32 3.64
N GLU A 152 -9.89 -10.99 3.58
CA GLU A 152 -10.59 -10.75 2.32
C GLU A 152 -10.36 -9.31 1.86
N VAL A 153 -9.70 -9.16 0.71
CA VAL A 153 -9.36 -7.86 0.12
C VAL A 153 -10.42 -7.45 -0.88
N LEU A 154 -11.07 -6.33 -0.61
CA LEU A 154 -12.19 -5.79 -1.37
C LEU A 154 -11.74 -4.55 -2.14
N GLY A 155 -11.37 -4.73 -3.41
CA GLY A 155 -10.97 -3.64 -4.31
C GLY A 155 -12.17 -2.82 -4.78
N VAL A 156 -12.08 -1.49 -4.68
CA VAL A 156 -13.14 -0.56 -5.06
C VAL A 156 -12.59 0.61 -5.87
N ASP A 157 -13.37 1.08 -6.83
CA ASP A 157 -13.02 2.22 -7.70
C ASP A 157 -13.76 3.50 -7.31
N ASN A 158 -14.90 3.36 -6.60
CA ASN A 158 -15.75 4.49 -6.23
C ASN A 158 -16.41 4.27 -4.87
N ILE A 159 -16.69 5.37 -4.15
CA ILE A 159 -17.36 5.36 -2.85
C ILE A 159 -18.75 4.71 -2.89
N LEU A 160 -19.48 4.79 -4.02
CA LEU A 160 -20.79 4.16 -4.17
C LEU A 160 -20.74 2.64 -4.02
N GLN A 161 -19.66 1.98 -4.50
CA GLN A 161 -19.51 0.55 -4.33
C GLN A 161 -19.41 0.18 -2.84
N VAL A 162 -18.72 1.01 -2.05
CA VAL A 162 -18.60 0.83 -0.60
C VAL A 162 -19.93 1.03 0.10
N ILE A 163 -20.67 2.06 -0.29
CA ILE A 163 -22.01 2.35 0.25
C ILE A 163 -22.97 1.19 -0.05
N ASN A 164 -23.04 0.74 -1.30
CA ASN A 164 -23.90 -0.36 -1.73
C ASN A 164 -23.52 -1.67 -1.04
N HIS A 165 -22.22 -1.90 -0.80
CA HIS A 165 -21.74 -3.05 -0.05
C HIS A 165 -22.29 -3.08 1.39
N PHE A 166 -22.17 -1.95 2.11
CA PHE A 166 -22.64 -1.85 3.48
C PHE A 166 -24.18 -1.78 3.59
N SER A 167 -24.85 -1.23 2.60
CA SER A 167 -26.33 -1.22 2.51
C SER A 167 -26.91 -2.58 2.10
N GLY A 168 -26.07 -3.52 1.66
CA GLY A 168 -26.49 -4.85 1.23
C GLY A 168 -27.09 -4.91 -0.18
N GLU A 169 -27.03 -3.82 -0.93
CA GLU A 169 -27.54 -3.74 -2.30
C GLU A 169 -26.62 -4.51 -3.29
N GLN A 170 -25.31 -4.37 -3.14
CA GLN A 170 -24.32 -5.04 -3.97
C GLN A 170 -23.08 -5.39 -3.14
N LYS A 171 -22.81 -6.69 -2.98
CA LYS A 171 -21.57 -7.15 -2.33
C LYS A 171 -20.39 -6.98 -3.27
N ILE A 172 -19.24 -6.56 -2.71
CA ILE A 172 -17.97 -6.52 -3.43
C ILE A 172 -17.35 -7.91 -3.36
N GLU A 173 -16.94 -8.43 -4.51
CA GLU A 173 -16.25 -9.72 -4.59
C GLU A 173 -14.79 -9.58 -4.12
N PRO A 174 -14.29 -10.52 -3.31
CA PRO A 174 -12.90 -10.50 -2.88
C PRO A 174 -11.92 -10.65 -4.04
N THR A 175 -10.83 -9.89 -4.00
CA THR A 175 -9.70 -10.05 -4.90
C THR A 175 -8.88 -11.26 -4.46
N ILE A 176 -8.78 -12.28 -5.31
CA ILE A 176 -8.02 -13.51 -5.04
C ILE A 176 -6.73 -13.48 -5.84
N VAL A 177 -5.60 -13.73 -5.18
CA VAL A 177 -4.28 -13.87 -5.79
C VAL A 177 -3.66 -15.19 -5.35
N ASP A 178 -3.35 -16.05 -6.30
CA ASP A 178 -2.53 -17.24 -6.03
C ASP A 178 -1.05 -16.84 -6.00
N THR A 179 -0.62 -16.37 -4.83
CA THR A 179 0.73 -15.86 -4.58
C THR A 179 1.81 -16.90 -4.92
N ARG A 180 1.56 -18.19 -4.66
CA ARG A 180 2.51 -19.27 -4.99
C ARG A 180 2.65 -19.45 -6.49
N THR A 181 1.54 -19.60 -7.19
CA THR A 181 1.56 -19.79 -8.64
C THR A 181 2.15 -18.58 -9.35
N GLU A 182 1.81 -17.36 -8.92
CA GLU A 182 2.40 -16.14 -9.47
C GLU A 182 3.90 -16.03 -9.18
N PHE A 183 4.34 -16.39 -7.97
CA PHE A 183 5.75 -16.37 -7.61
C PHE A 183 6.59 -17.29 -8.52
N TYR A 184 6.14 -18.51 -8.78
CA TYR A 184 6.89 -19.46 -9.59
C TYR A 184 6.75 -19.25 -11.10
N LYS A 185 5.67 -18.63 -11.58
CA LYS A 185 5.48 -18.34 -13.02
C LYS A 185 6.28 -17.12 -13.50
N ASN A 186 6.52 -16.15 -12.65
CA ASN A 186 7.16 -14.87 -13.01
C ASN A 186 8.67 -14.85 -12.71
N VAL A 187 9.34 -15.99 -12.77
CA VAL A 187 10.81 -16.04 -12.83
C VAL A 187 11.20 -15.58 -14.24
N ASP A 188 11.02 -14.27 -14.51
CA ASP A 188 11.42 -13.67 -15.78
C ASP A 188 12.94 -13.69 -15.91
N PHE A 189 13.39 -13.98 -17.14
CA PHE A 189 14.79 -13.83 -17.50
C PHE A 189 15.17 -12.35 -17.38
N PRO A 190 16.28 -12.01 -16.72
CA PRO A 190 16.70 -10.63 -16.58
C PRO A 190 16.97 -10.00 -17.96
N GLU A 191 16.62 -8.72 -18.11
CA GLU A 191 16.85 -7.95 -19.33
C GLU A 191 18.34 -8.00 -19.78
N HIS A 192 19.24 -8.21 -18.83
CA HIS A 192 20.68 -8.33 -19.05
C HIS A 192 21.17 -9.67 -18.47
N ASP A 193 21.51 -10.61 -19.34
CA ASP A 193 22.02 -11.91 -18.93
C ASP A 193 23.55 -11.92 -18.85
N PHE A 194 24.08 -12.66 -17.90
CA PHE A 194 25.51 -12.83 -17.71
C PHE A 194 26.16 -13.60 -18.88
N SER A 195 25.39 -14.42 -19.58
CA SER A 195 25.81 -15.14 -20.80
C SER A 195 26.15 -14.21 -21.97
N ASP A 196 25.63 -12.97 -21.98
CA ASP A 196 25.96 -11.96 -23.00
C ASP A 196 27.44 -11.52 -22.94
N VAL A 197 28.11 -11.76 -21.82
CA VAL A 197 29.50 -11.36 -21.60
C VAL A 197 30.43 -12.31 -22.32
N LYS A 198 31.04 -11.84 -23.39
CA LYS A 198 32.01 -12.63 -24.16
C LYS A 198 33.43 -12.46 -23.60
N GLY A 199 34.13 -13.59 -23.41
CA GLY A 199 35.46 -13.60 -22.79
C GLY A 199 35.43 -13.25 -21.30
N GLN A 200 36.55 -12.76 -20.79
CA GLN A 200 36.75 -12.35 -19.38
C GLN A 200 36.48 -13.48 -18.37
N GLU A 201 36.87 -14.70 -18.67
CA GLU A 201 36.52 -15.91 -17.87
C GLU A 201 36.95 -15.80 -16.41
N SER A 202 38.12 -15.21 -16.12
CA SER A 202 38.59 -15.03 -14.75
C SER A 202 37.69 -14.09 -13.94
N ILE A 203 37.22 -13.00 -14.56
CA ILE A 203 36.32 -12.03 -13.90
C ILE A 203 34.94 -12.65 -13.70
N LYS A 204 34.42 -13.35 -14.72
CA LYS A 204 33.17 -14.10 -14.60
C LYS A 204 33.22 -15.06 -13.41
N ARG A 205 34.29 -15.85 -13.30
CA ARG A 205 34.46 -16.80 -12.22
C ARG A 205 34.52 -16.11 -10.84
N CYS A 206 35.20 -14.98 -10.73
CA CYS A 206 35.20 -14.18 -9.49
C CYS A 206 33.79 -13.67 -9.14
N MET A 207 33.02 -13.22 -10.12
CA MET A 207 31.65 -12.77 -9.92
C MET A 207 30.70 -13.90 -9.53
N GLU A 208 30.84 -15.08 -10.13
CA GLU A 208 30.07 -16.28 -9.72
C GLU A 208 30.35 -16.66 -8.26
N ILE A 209 31.61 -16.66 -7.83
CA ILE A 209 31.98 -16.95 -6.43
C ILE A 209 31.40 -15.88 -5.51
N ALA A 210 31.51 -14.61 -5.88
CA ALA A 210 30.93 -13.52 -5.09
C ALA A 210 29.40 -13.61 -4.99
N ALA A 211 28.72 -13.94 -6.08
CA ALA A 211 27.27 -14.12 -6.11
C ALA A 211 26.82 -15.30 -5.26
N ALA A 212 27.52 -16.45 -5.38
CA ALA A 212 27.20 -17.65 -4.63
C ALA A 212 27.45 -17.51 -3.11
N GLY A 213 28.49 -16.75 -2.75
CA GLY A 213 28.87 -16.53 -1.34
C GLY A 213 28.28 -15.26 -0.70
N GLY A 214 27.50 -14.45 -1.44
CA GLY A 214 27.00 -13.19 -0.94
C GLY A 214 28.10 -12.16 -0.62
N HIS A 215 29.23 -12.21 -1.34
CA HIS A 215 30.40 -11.39 -1.08
C HIS A 215 30.32 -10.03 -1.79
N ASN A 216 30.89 -9.01 -1.13
CA ASN A 216 31.15 -7.75 -1.79
C ASN A 216 32.23 -7.91 -2.85
N ILE A 217 32.09 -7.20 -3.99
CA ILE A 217 33.06 -7.22 -5.08
C ILE A 217 33.43 -5.80 -5.51
N ILE A 218 34.71 -5.59 -5.82
CA ILE A 218 35.20 -4.36 -6.41
C ILE A 218 35.78 -4.67 -7.79
N LEU A 219 35.39 -3.88 -8.81
CA LEU A 219 35.90 -3.98 -10.17
C LEU A 219 36.82 -2.78 -10.46
N ILE A 220 38.11 -3.03 -10.67
CA ILE A 220 39.12 -2.02 -10.95
C ILE A 220 39.59 -2.19 -12.40
N GLY A 221 39.76 -1.09 -13.14
CA GLY A 221 40.26 -1.11 -14.51
C GLY A 221 40.05 0.21 -15.24
N PRO A 222 40.62 0.38 -16.44
CA PRO A 222 40.51 1.60 -17.21
C PRO A 222 39.09 1.89 -17.69
N PRO A 223 38.77 3.12 -18.08
CA PRO A 223 37.50 3.43 -18.74
C PRO A 223 37.29 2.53 -19.97
N GLY A 224 36.04 2.12 -20.22
CA GLY A 224 35.70 1.24 -21.36
C GLY A 224 35.97 -0.26 -21.14
N SER A 225 36.56 -0.70 -20.03
CA SER A 225 36.86 -2.13 -19.77
C SER A 225 35.62 -2.99 -19.40
N GLY A 226 34.41 -2.46 -19.50
CA GLY A 226 33.17 -3.22 -19.29
C GLY A 226 32.72 -3.39 -17.85
N LYS A 227 33.33 -2.70 -16.84
CA LYS A 227 32.98 -2.83 -15.42
C LYS A 227 31.50 -2.63 -15.13
N THR A 228 30.92 -1.53 -15.64
CA THR A 228 29.49 -1.23 -15.46
C THR A 228 28.59 -2.23 -16.17
N MET A 229 29.01 -2.74 -17.32
CA MET A 229 28.31 -3.76 -18.08
C MET A 229 28.25 -5.08 -17.29
N LEU A 230 29.36 -5.50 -16.69
CA LEU A 230 29.45 -6.67 -15.82
C LEU A 230 28.60 -6.49 -14.55
N ALA A 231 28.73 -5.35 -13.87
CA ALA A 231 27.96 -5.06 -12.66
C ALA A 231 26.44 -5.11 -12.89
N LYS A 232 25.94 -4.60 -14.02
CA LYS A 232 24.52 -4.65 -14.38
C LYS A 232 23.99 -6.07 -14.63
N ARG A 233 24.88 -7.01 -14.94
CA ARG A 233 24.55 -8.42 -15.18
C ARG A 233 24.70 -9.31 -13.95
N LEU A 234 25.27 -8.81 -12.86
CA LEU A 234 25.39 -9.54 -11.60
C LEU A 234 24.04 -10.09 -11.09
N PRO A 235 22.92 -9.36 -11.16
CA PRO A 235 21.62 -9.88 -10.72
C PRO A 235 21.19 -11.16 -11.41
N SER A 236 21.60 -11.42 -12.66
CA SER A 236 21.21 -12.61 -13.41
C SER A 236 21.83 -13.90 -12.89
N ILE A 237 22.93 -13.81 -12.14
CA ILE A 237 23.62 -14.98 -11.54
C ILE A 237 23.41 -15.06 -10.02
N LEU A 238 22.67 -14.12 -9.41
CA LEU A 238 22.30 -14.22 -8.00
C LEU A 238 21.26 -15.34 -7.81
N PRO A 239 21.27 -16.03 -6.66
CA PRO A 239 20.22 -16.98 -6.33
C PRO A 239 18.84 -16.34 -6.42
N PRO A 240 17.80 -17.06 -6.88
CA PRO A 240 16.45 -16.55 -6.88
C PRO A 240 16.02 -16.12 -5.48
N MET A 241 15.13 -15.16 -5.39
CA MET A 241 14.58 -14.74 -4.10
C MET A 241 13.76 -15.88 -3.50
N THR A 242 13.84 -16.03 -2.19
CA THR A 242 12.85 -16.81 -1.44
C THR A 242 11.54 -16.03 -1.35
N MET A 243 10.42 -16.72 -1.07
CA MET A 243 9.14 -16.07 -0.85
C MET A 243 9.21 -15.01 0.27
N HIS A 244 9.96 -15.29 1.32
CA HIS A 244 10.15 -14.35 2.43
C HIS A 244 10.90 -13.09 1.98
N GLU A 245 12.01 -13.22 1.25
CA GLU A 245 12.74 -12.08 0.68
C GLU A 245 11.88 -11.26 -0.30
N ALA A 246 11.05 -11.94 -1.10
CA ALA A 246 10.13 -11.29 -2.02
C ALA A 246 9.09 -10.45 -1.28
N LEU A 247 8.50 -10.97 -0.21
CA LEU A 247 7.54 -10.26 0.64
C LEU A 247 8.18 -9.05 1.32
N GLU A 248 9.36 -9.22 1.94
CA GLU A 248 10.07 -8.10 2.59
C GLU A 248 10.45 -7.01 1.59
N THR A 249 10.93 -7.39 0.40
CA THR A 249 11.24 -6.44 -0.67
C THR A 249 10.00 -5.71 -1.16
N THR A 250 8.89 -6.45 -1.35
CA THR A 250 7.62 -5.86 -1.77
C THR A 250 7.09 -4.90 -0.72
N LYS A 251 7.20 -5.23 0.57
CA LYS A 251 6.79 -4.37 1.69
C LYS A 251 7.50 -3.01 1.65
N ILE A 252 8.83 -3.00 1.41
CA ILE A 252 9.61 -1.76 1.26
C ILE A 252 9.13 -0.95 0.04
N HIS A 253 8.91 -1.59 -1.10
CA HIS A 253 8.44 -0.92 -2.31
C HIS A 253 6.99 -0.44 -2.22
N SER A 254 6.14 -1.14 -1.47
CA SER A 254 4.77 -0.76 -1.14
C SER A 254 4.69 0.61 -0.47
N VAL A 255 5.48 0.80 0.57
CA VAL A 255 5.54 2.07 1.33
C VAL A 255 5.97 3.25 0.46
N VAL A 256 6.86 3.02 -0.51
CA VAL A 256 7.31 4.07 -1.46
C VAL A 256 6.31 4.27 -2.61
N GLY A 257 5.29 3.41 -2.74
CA GLY A 257 4.33 3.43 -3.84
C GLY A 257 4.92 2.99 -5.18
N LYS A 258 5.89 2.07 -5.15
CA LYS A 258 6.59 1.56 -6.34
C LYS A 258 6.25 0.11 -6.70
N VAL A 259 5.24 -0.47 -6.07
CA VAL A 259 4.75 -1.81 -6.44
C VAL A 259 4.04 -1.71 -7.78
N LYS A 260 4.46 -2.52 -8.75
CA LYS A 260 3.84 -2.60 -10.08
C LYS A 260 2.61 -3.52 -10.05
N ASN A 261 1.83 -3.52 -11.13
CA ASN A 261 0.54 -4.22 -11.28
C ASN A 261 0.50 -5.71 -10.90
N ASN A 262 1.64 -6.36 -10.73
CA ASN A 262 1.73 -7.79 -10.38
C ASN A 262 1.72 -8.06 -8.87
N GLY A 263 1.68 -7.04 -8.04
CA GLY A 263 1.56 -7.16 -6.58
C GLY A 263 2.85 -7.59 -5.87
N LEU A 264 3.50 -8.69 -6.25
CA LEU A 264 4.72 -9.21 -5.61
C LEU A 264 5.97 -8.92 -6.45
N MET A 265 7.08 -8.59 -5.79
CA MET A 265 8.38 -8.43 -6.45
C MET A 265 9.10 -9.79 -6.50
N TYR A 266 9.37 -10.28 -7.70
CA TYR A 266 10.01 -11.58 -7.93
C TYR A 266 11.51 -11.49 -8.18
N GLN A 267 11.97 -10.33 -8.65
CA GLN A 267 13.38 -10.09 -9.01
C GLN A 267 14.08 -9.26 -7.96
N ARG A 268 15.35 -9.60 -7.70
CA ARG A 268 16.20 -8.78 -6.83
C ARG A 268 16.36 -7.40 -7.41
N PRO A 269 16.01 -6.33 -6.67
CA PRO A 269 16.13 -4.97 -7.16
C PRO A 269 17.61 -4.60 -7.33
N PHE A 270 17.98 -4.20 -8.54
CA PHE A 270 19.31 -3.66 -8.82
C PHE A 270 19.25 -2.14 -8.81
N ARG A 271 20.16 -1.51 -8.07
CA ARG A 271 20.33 -0.06 -8.04
C ARG A 271 21.72 0.33 -8.58
N SER A 272 21.76 1.31 -9.46
CA SER A 272 22.99 1.90 -9.97
C SER A 272 23.01 3.38 -9.57
N PRO A 273 23.42 3.69 -8.31
CA PRO A 273 23.45 5.08 -7.85
C PRO A 273 24.46 5.90 -8.64
N HIS A 274 24.08 7.12 -8.98
CA HIS A 274 24.99 8.08 -9.59
C HIS A 274 26.00 8.60 -8.56
N HIS A 275 27.25 8.85 -8.96
CA HIS A 275 28.32 9.30 -8.04
C HIS A 275 28.04 10.65 -7.34
N THR A 276 27.05 11.40 -7.80
CA THR A 276 26.62 12.68 -7.17
C THR A 276 25.45 12.54 -6.20
N ILE A 277 24.99 11.31 -5.91
CA ILE A 277 23.87 11.09 -4.99
C ILE A 277 24.35 11.39 -3.56
N SER A 278 23.58 12.20 -2.83
CA SER A 278 23.82 12.47 -1.40
C SER A 278 23.51 11.24 -0.54
N ASN A 279 24.14 11.16 0.66
CA ASN A 279 23.92 10.05 1.60
C ASN A 279 22.46 9.86 2.05
N VAL A 280 21.60 10.86 1.82
CA VAL A 280 20.16 10.82 2.15
C VAL A 280 19.36 10.06 1.10
N SER A 281 19.93 9.82 -0.09
CA SER A 281 19.25 9.17 -1.23
C SER A 281 19.61 7.69 -1.40
N GLN A 282 20.46 7.15 -0.53
CA GLN A 282 20.84 5.74 -0.46
C GLN A 282 19.90 4.97 0.46
#